data_8b450dbd9d6d49691b02c83c70a22b81
#
_entry.id   8b450dbd9d6d49691b02c83c70a22b81
#
_cell.length_a   1.000
_cell.length_b   1.000
_cell.length_c   1.000
_cell.angle_alpha   90.00
_cell.angle_beta   90.00
_cell.angle_gamma   90.00
#
_symmetry.space_group_name_H-M   'P 1'
#
loop_
_entity.id
_entity.type
_entity.pdbx_description
1 polymer ?
#
loop_
_entity_poly.entity_id
_entity_poly.type
_entity_poly.pdbx_seq_one_letter_code
_entity_poly.pdbx_strand_id
1 'polypeptide(L)'
;MNRDFLWGGALSNVQAEGAYLEDGKGLNVYDTLKVTPEPGIAPLFCDTSVAVDHYHRYKEDIDLMAEMGFKAYRFSIVWSRINPLGDEDEPNEKG
;
A
#
# COMPACT_ATOMS: atom_id res chain seq x y z
N MET A 1 -13.07 25.85 14.59
CA MET A 1 -12.71 24.86 13.58
C MET A 1 -13.95 24.52 12.78
N ASN A 2 -13.87 24.45 11.46
CA ASN A 2 -14.99 24.13 10.59
C ASN A 2 -15.40 22.66 10.81
N ARG A 3 -16.68 22.39 11.08
CA ARG A 3 -17.22 21.04 11.28
C ARG A 3 -17.17 20.19 10.01
N ASP A 4 -17.09 20.84 8.84
CA ASP A 4 -17.02 20.16 7.54
C ASP A 4 -15.59 19.74 7.17
N PHE A 5 -14.59 20.09 7.99
CA PHE A 5 -13.22 19.68 7.77
C PHE A 5 -13.04 18.19 8.08
N LEU A 6 -12.51 17.44 7.11
CA LEU A 6 -12.32 16.01 7.23
C LEU A 6 -10.90 15.70 7.72
N TRP A 7 -10.77 15.40 8.99
CA TRP A 7 -9.53 14.92 9.58
C TRP A 7 -9.31 13.45 9.23
N GLY A 8 -8.10 13.10 8.80
CA GLY A 8 -7.81 11.74 8.40
C GLY A 8 -6.33 11.48 8.22
N GLY A 9 -6.03 10.38 7.54
CA GLY A 9 -4.67 9.96 7.26
C GLY A 9 -4.53 9.37 5.87
N ALA A 10 -3.29 9.05 5.52
CA ALA A 10 -2.96 8.45 4.24
C ALA A 10 -1.95 7.32 4.43
N LEU A 11 -2.09 6.27 3.63
CA LEU A 11 -1.11 5.19 3.51
C LEU A 11 -0.61 5.09 2.08
N SER A 12 0.68 4.79 1.93
CA SER A 12 1.28 4.42 0.66
C SER A 12 1.30 2.90 0.53
N ASN A 13 0.96 2.37 -0.63
CA ASN A 13 0.97 0.93 -0.86
C ASN A 13 2.34 0.29 -0.58
N VAL A 14 3.43 0.93 -0.98
CA VAL A 14 4.78 0.38 -0.76
C VAL A 14 5.17 0.30 0.70
N GLN A 15 4.64 1.19 1.53
CA GLN A 15 4.93 1.24 2.95
C GLN A 15 3.98 0.37 3.79
N ALA A 16 2.82 0.03 3.26
CA ALA A 16 1.76 -0.56 4.06
C ALA A 16 1.30 -1.93 3.58
N GLU A 17 1.18 -2.14 2.28
CA GLU A 17 0.34 -3.21 1.73
C GLU A 17 0.93 -4.60 1.91
N GLY A 18 2.16 -4.85 1.51
CA GLY A 18 2.74 -6.20 1.50
C GLY A 18 2.09 -7.10 0.46
N ALA A 19 2.12 -8.41 0.68
CA ALA A 19 1.48 -9.43 -0.15
C ALA A 19 1.80 -9.29 -1.65
N TYR A 20 3.06 -9.04 -1.98
CA TYR A 20 3.47 -8.60 -3.31
C TYR A 20 3.29 -9.66 -4.42
N LEU A 21 3.12 -10.92 -4.06
CA LEU A 21 2.89 -12.03 -5.00
C LEU A 21 1.50 -12.69 -4.84
N GLU A 22 0.63 -12.16 -3.97
CA GLU A 22 -0.66 -12.78 -3.70
C GLU A 22 -1.78 -12.28 -4.62
N ASP A 23 -2.79 -13.13 -4.79
CA ASP A 23 -4.02 -12.85 -5.53
C ASP A 23 -3.78 -12.39 -6.97
N GLY A 24 -2.73 -12.92 -7.60
CA GLY A 24 -2.42 -12.67 -9.00
C GLY A 24 -1.74 -11.33 -9.28
N LYS A 25 -1.27 -10.64 -8.24
CA LYS A 25 -0.57 -9.36 -8.43
C LYS A 25 0.68 -9.53 -9.29
N GLY A 26 0.85 -8.65 -10.29
CA GLY A 26 2.09 -8.50 -11.03
C GLY A 26 3.14 -7.72 -10.23
N LEU A 27 4.40 -7.87 -10.62
CA LEU A 27 5.49 -7.13 -10.00
C LEU A 27 5.48 -5.66 -10.46
N ASN A 28 5.84 -4.76 -9.55
CA ASN A 28 6.10 -3.36 -9.87
C ASN A 28 7.55 -3.00 -9.55
N VAL A 29 7.93 -1.75 -9.84
CA VAL A 29 9.31 -1.29 -9.66
C VAL A 29 9.78 -1.46 -8.21
N TYR A 30 8.93 -1.18 -7.23
CA TYR A 30 9.29 -1.25 -5.82
C TYR A 30 9.47 -2.68 -5.31
N ASP A 31 8.82 -3.65 -5.92
CA ASP A 31 8.97 -5.06 -5.55
C ASP A 31 10.35 -5.60 -5.88
N THR A 32 11.00 -5.03 -6.89
CA THR A 32 12.31 -5.47 -7.39
C THR A 32 13.44 -4.49 -7.09
N LEU A 33 13.11 -3.30 -6.60
CA LEU A 33 14.10 -2.27 -6.30
C LEU A 33 14.92 -2.65 -5.07
N LYS A 34 16.22 -2.81 -5.28
CA LYS A 34 17.19 -3.03 -4.20
C LYS A 34 18.16 -1.87 -4.18
N VAL A 35 18.13 -1.11 -3.09
CA VAL A 35 19.07 -0.02 -2.88
C VAL A 35 20.15 -0.51 -1.92
N THR A 36 21.40 -0.54 -2.39
CA THR A 36 22.54 -0.80 -1.52
C THR A 36 22.87 0.52 -0.80
N PRO A 37 22.73 0.60 0.51
CA PRO A 37 23.05 1.83 1.21
C PRO A 37 24.56 2.08 1.18
N GLU A 38 24.94 3.33 0.94
CA GLU A 38 26.33 3.74 1.14
C GLU A 38 26.67 3.79 2.63
N PRO A 39 27.93 3.55 3.00
CA PRO A 39 28.34 3.64 4.40
C PRO A 39 27.97 5.00 5.01
N GLY A 40 27.21 4.99 6.12
CA GLY A 40 26.80 6.20 6.82
C GLY A 40 25.50 6.83 6.34
N ILE A 41 24.85 6.25 5.30
CA ILE A 41 23.54 6.72 4.82
C ILE A 41 22.50 5.65 5.14
N ALA A 42 21.42 6.04 5.79
CA ALA A 42 20.30 5.14 6.03
C ALA A 42 19.67 4.71 4.69
N PRO A 43 19.27 3.43 4.52
CA PRO A 43 18.62 2.99 3.30
C PRO A 43 17.31 3.76 3.09
N LEU A 44 17.12 4.28 1.87
CA LEU A 44 15.91 5.02 1.50
C LEU A 44 14.69 4.10 1.39
N PHE A 45 14.91 2.83 1.15
CA PHE A 45 13.85 1.84 0.97
C PHE A 45 14.14 0.60 1.79
N CYS A 46 13.13 0.13 2.50
CA CYS A 46 13.15 -1.13 3.22
C CYS A 46 12.53 -2.23 2.36
N ASP A 47 12.62 -3.48 2.82
CA ASP A 47 11.88 -4.58 2.23
C ASP A 47 10.37 -4.31 2.32
N THR A 48 9.71 -4.23 1.17
CA THR A 48 8.27 -3.95 1.06
C THR A 48 7.42 -5.21 0.87
N SER A 49 8.02 -6.39 0.95
CA SER A 49 7.31 -7.65 0.69
C SER A 49 6.21 -7.94 1.71
N VAL A 50 6.40 -7.54 2.94
CA VAL A 50 5.42 -7.64 4.02
C VAL A 50 4.94 -6.25 4.46
N ALA A 51 5.85 -5.31 4.59
CA ALA A 51 5.58 -3.96 5.09
C ALA A 51 4.81 -4.00 6.43
N VAL A 52 3.70 -3.29 6.57
CA VAL A 52 2.82 -3.40 7.74
C VAL A 52 1.69 -4.41 7.52
N ASP A 53 1.76 -5.19 6.45
CA ASP A 53 0.82 -6.25 6.10
C ASP A 53 -0.64 -5.79 5.99
N HIS A 54 -0.84 -4.59 5.49
CA HIS A 54 -2.18 -3.98 5.36
C HIS A 54 -3.09 -4.80 4.45
N TYR A 55 -2.53 -5.48 3.46
CA TYR A 55 -3.28 -6.34 2.55
C TYR A 55 -4.09 -7.39 3.31
N HIS A 56 -3.51 -8.02 4.34
CA HIS A 56 -4.21 -9.02 5.15
C HIS A 56 -4.95 -8.41 6.35
N ARG A 57 -4.56 -7.21 6.77
CA ARG A 57 -5.03 -6.57 8.01
C ARG A 57 -5.87 -5.33 7.79
N TYR A 58 -6.25 -5.03 6.54
CA TYR A 58 -6.93 -3.78 6.21
C TYR A 58 -8.22 -3.56 7.00
N LYS A 59 -8.95 -4.61 7.31
CA LYS A 59 -10.18 -4.49 8.11
C LYS A 59 -9.89 -4.01 9.53
N GLU A 60 -8.90 -4.61 10.19
CA GLU A 60 -8.45 -4.20 11.52
C GLU A 60 -7.89 -2.78 11.50
N ASP A 61 -7.08 -2.46 10.49
CA ASP A 61 -6.45 -1.15 10.36
C ASP A 61 -7.49 -0.05 10.15
N ILE A 62 -8.49 -0.29 9.31
CA ILE A 62 -9.59 0.65 9.07
C ILE A 62 -10.45 0.82 10.33
N ASP A 63 -10.73 -0.26 11.05
CA ASP A 63 -11.47 -0.20 12.31
C ASP A 63 -10.73 0.64 13.35
N LEU A 64 -9.40 0.50 13.44
CA LEU A 64 -8.57 1.32 14.32
C LEU A 64 -8.58 2.79 13.91
N MET A 65 -8.54 3.09 12.62
CA MET A 65 -8.63 4.46 12.11
C MET A 65 -9.97 5.09 12.46
N ALA A 66 -11.07 4.33 12.32
CA ALA A 66 -12.41 4.78 12.69
C ALA A 66 -12.51 5.04 14.19
N GLU A 67 -11.93 4.17 15.02
CA GLU A 67 -11.89 4.33 16.47
C GLU A 67 -11.11 5.58 16.89
N MET A 68 -10.03 5.91 16.16
CA MET A 68 -9.28 7.15 16.36
C MET A 68 -10.01 8.42 15.91
N GLY A 69 -11.15 8.29 15.28
CA GLY A 69 -11.97 9.42 14.83
C GLY A 69 -11.68 9.90 13.41
N PHE A 70 -10.99 9.12 12.58
CA PHE A 70 -10.73 9.47 11.18
C PHE A 70 -12.05 9.61 10.41
N LYS A 71 -12.14 10.70 9.63
CA LYS A 71 -13.27 10.98 8.73
C LYS A 71 -12.88 10.84 7.26
N ALA A 72 -11.59 10.75 6.97
CA ALA A 72 -11.06 10.57 5.63
C ALA A 72 -9.86 9.62 5.66
N TYR A 73 -9.75 8.79 4.64
CA TYR A 73 -8.61 7.89 4.46
C TYR A 73 -8.20 7.91 2.99
N ARG A 74 -6.94 8.28 2.74
CA ARG A 74 -6.35 8.24 1.39
C ARG A 74 -5.46 7.02 1.26
N PHE A 75 -5.62 6.29 0.17
CA PHE A 75 -4.84 5.09 -0.10
C PHE A 75 -4.38 5.07 -1.56
N SER A 76 -3.40 4.22 -1.85
CA SER A 76 -2.93 3.99 -3.21
C SER A 76 -3.74 2.87 -3.87
N ILE A 77 -4.01 3.03 -5.15
CA ILE A 77 -4.53 1.94 -6.00
C ILE A 77 -3.35 1.34 -6.75
N VAL A 78 -3.09 0.06 -6.53
CA VAL A 78 -1.94 -0.63 -7.11
C VAL A 78 -2.32 -1.21 -8.45
N TRP A 79 -1.84 -0.59 -9.53
CA TRP A 79 -2.16 -1.00 -10.89
C TRP A 79 -1.80 -2.47 -11.16
N SER A 80 -0.66 -2.95 -10.68
CA SER A 80 -0.21 -4.32 -10.89
C SER A 80 -1.04 -5.38 -10.15
N ARG A 81 -1.90 -4.99 -9.20
CA ARG A 81 -2.91 -5.91 -8.65
C ARG A 81 -4.12 -6.03 -9.55
N ILE A 82 -4.53 -4.92 -10.14
CA ILE A 82 -5.73 -4.84 -10.97
C ILE A 82 -5.42 -5.34 -12.38
N ASN A 83 -4.27 -4.95 -12.91
CA ASN A 83 -3.80 -5.36 -14.23
C ASN A 83 -2.36 -5.90 -14.11
N PRO A 84 -2.18 -7.19 -13.76
CA PRO A 84 -0.87 -7.76 -13.47
C PRO A 84 0.16 -7.65 -14.59
N LEU A 85 -0.28 -7.71 -15.85
CA LEU A 85 0.56 -7.54 -17.04
C LEU A 85 0.57 -6.09 -17.55
N GLY A 86 -0.33 -5.26 -17.07
CA GLY A 86 -0.40 -3.83 -17.38
C GLY A 86 -1.40 -3.44 -18.47
N ASP A 87 -1.83 -4.35 -19.30
CA ASP A 87 -2.62 -4.09 -20.50
C ASP A 87 -3.82 -5.03 -20.71
N GLU A 88 -4.28 -5.70 -19.65
CA GLU A 88 -5.43 -6.58 -19.71
C GLU A 88 -6.73 -5.79 -20.04
N ASP A 89 -7.61 -6.43 -20.83
CA ASP A 89 -8.93 -5.88 -21.14
C ASP A 89 -9.87 -5.91 -19.93
N GLU A 90 -9.69 -6.89 -19.04
CA GLU A 90 -10.48 -7.04 -17.82
C GLU A 90 -9.59 -6.99 -16.57
N PRO A 91 -10.06 -6.36 -15.48
CA PRO A 91 -9.28 -6.29 -14.25
C PRO A 91 -9.25 -7.63 -13.54
N ASN A 92 -8.17 -7.84 -12.78
CA ASN A 92 -8.08 -8.94 -11.81
C ASN A 92 -9.01 -8.64 -10.63
N GLU A 93 -10.08 -9.40 -10.47
CA GLU A 93 -11.10 -9.12 -9.45
C GLU A 93 -10.60 -9.23 -8.02
N LYS A 94 -9.56 -10.02 -7.78
CA LYS A 94 -8.94 -10.14 -6.46
C LYS A 94 -8.01 -8.97 -6.12
N GLY A 95 -7.62 -8.20 -7.12
CA GLY A 95 -6.70 -7.07 -6.98
C GLY A 95 -7.27 -5.80 -6.34
#